data_4eb939ff443db05bf52c3e52eab01f38
#
_entry.id   4eb939ff443db05bf52c3e52eab01f38
#
_cell.length_a   1.000
_cell.length_b   1.000
_cell.length_c   1.000
_cell.angle_alpha   90.00
_cell.angle_beta   90.00
_cell.angle_gamma   90.00
#
_symmetry.space_group_name_H-M   'P 1'
#
loop_
_entity.id
_entity.type
_entity.pdbx_description
1 polymer ?
#
loop_
_entity_poly.entity_id
_entity_poly.type
_entity_poly.pdbx_seq_one_letter_code
_entity_poly.pdbx_strand_id
1 'polypeptide(L)'
;MMIEIGLIGKKIGMTREFYKSGQSVPVTVIKFDKGRVIHLLSKEKNGYNAVQIGFGKIKNSKLSKQMKGYFAKKNTEPKKILKEFRVKNLENFKEGNEIGIEIFKDTKFVDIRSKTIGKGFAGAMKRHNFAGLRASHGVSISHRAHGSTGQNQDPGKVFKNKKMAGHMGDKNRTMQNIEIIKSDPDNNLLYLKGSIPGSKNTQVEVKESVKNIRKLTMAEKIEKIEKLKKIPEKKKK
;
A
#
# COMPACT_ATOMS: atom_id res chain seq x y z
N MET A 1 -21.29 2.04 -2.65
CA MET A 1 -20.71 2.21 -4.02
C MET A 1 -19.20 2.00 -3.86
N MET A 2 -18.57 1.04 -4.52
CA MET A 2 -17.11 0.85 -4.42
C MET A 2 -16.40 2.04 -5.07
N ILE A 3 -15.50 2.67 -4.32
CA ILE A 3 -14.67 3.76 -4.81
C ILE A 3 -13.52 3.14 -5.60
N GLU A 4 -13.59 3.19 -6.94
CA GLU A 4 -12.58 2.58 -7.83
C GLU A 4 -11.29 3.38 -7.89
N ILE A 5 -11.30 4.60 -7.34
CA ILE A 5 -10.16 5.53 -7.32
C ILE A 5 -9.34 5.34 -6.06
N GLY A 6 -8.05 5.60 -6.17
CA GLY A 6 -7.12 5.66 -5.05
C GLY A 6 -6.44 7.02 -4.94
N LEU A 7 -5.81 7.24 -3.80
CA LEU A 7 -4.94 8.38 -3.55
C LEU A 7 -3.49 7.96 -3.36
N ILE A 8 -2.60 8.88 -3.69
CA ILE A 8 -1.18 8.71 -3.43
C ILE A 8 -0.78 9.67 -2.30
N GLY A 9 -0.24 9.08 -1.23
CA GLY A 9 0.25 9.82 -0.09
C GLY A 9 1.70 9.49 0.25
N LYS A 10 2.20 10.10 1.31
CA LYS A 10 3.52 9.86 1.88
C LYS A 10 3.39 9.27 3.27
N LYS A 11 4.13 8.21 3.55
CA LYS A 11 4.24 7.62 4.88
C LYS A 11 5.01 8.58 5.80
N ILE A 12 4.35 9.14 6.80
CA ILE A 12 4.99 10.03 7.78
C ILE A 12 5.78 9.23 8.80
N GLY A 13 5.13 8.21 9.38
CA GLY A 13 5.73 7.40 10.43
C GLY A 13 4.71 6.46 11.05
N MET A 14 5.06 5.93 12.22
CA MET A 14 4.18 5.09 13.02
C MET A 14 4.01 5.68 14.41
N THR A 15 2.83 5.51 14.98
CA THR A 15 2.47 5.88 16.34
C THR A 15 1.52 4.84 16.93
N ARG A 16 0.94 5.11 18.08
CA ARG A 16 -0.08 4.29 18.72
C ARG A 16 -1.31 5.12 18.97
N GLU A 17 -2.47 4.52 18.78
CA GLU A 17 -3.76 5.06 19.19
C GLU A 17 -4.24 4.32 20.42
N PHE A 18 -4.72 5.07 21.42
CA PHE A 18 -5.18 4.54 22.69
C PHE A 18 -6.69 4.69 22.78
N TYR A 19 -7.37 3.60 23.03
CA TYR A 19 -8.81 3.60 23.21
C TYR A 19 -9.17 3.72 24.70
N LYS A 20 -10.36 4.22 24.99
CA LYS A 20 -10.89 4.34 26.36
C LYS A 20 -10.92 2.99 27.12
N SER A 21 -10.97 1.89 26.39
CA SER A 21 -10.89 0.52 26.94
C SER A 21 -9.49 0.12 27.44
N GLY A 22 -8.47 1.00 27.36
CA GLY A 22 -7.09 0.71 27.71
C GLY A 22 -6.31 -0.02 26.60
N GLN A 23 -6.94 -0.35 25.47
CA GLN A 23 -6.26 -1.02 24.37
C GLN A 23 -5.40 -0.04 23.58
N SER A 24 -4.15 -0.44 23.27
CA SER A 24 -3.22 0.29 22.40
C SER A 24 -3.15 -0.40 21.04
N VAL A 25 -3.34 0.37 19.97
CA VAL A 25 -3.26 -0.12 18.59
C VAL A 25 -2.15 0.60 17.84
N PRO A 26 -1.18 -0.13 17.27
CA PRO A 26 -0.16 0.51 16.42
C PRO A 26 -0.80 1.03 15.13
N VAL A 27 -0.47 2.26 14.76
CA VAL A 27 -0.98 2.90 13.55
C VAL A 27 0.14 3.50 12.72
N THR A 28 -0.01 3.44 11.41
CA THR A 28 0.83 4.18 10.45
C THR A 28 0.07 5.39 9.98
N VAL A 29 0.74 6.55 9.98
CA VAL A 29 0.19 7.81 9.52
C VAL A 29 0.63 8.09 8.09
N ILE A 30 -0.34 8.33 7.21
CA ILE A 30 -0.11 8.71 5.81
C ILE A 30 -0.65 10.13 5.61
N LYS A 31 0.16 10.99 5.01
CA LYS A 31 -0.26 12.33 4.56
C LYS A 31 -0.56 12.29 3.07
N PHE A 32 -1.70 12.80 2.68
CA PHE A 32 -2.10 12.94 1.29
C PHE A 32 -1.94 14.38 0.81
N ASP A 33 -1.47 14.52 -0.43
CA ASP A 33 -1.64 15.76 -1.19
C ASP A 33 -2.93 15.60 -2.00
N LYS A 34 -3.76 16.64 -2.12
CA LYS A 34 -4.95 16.59 -2.98
C LYS A 34 -4.55 16.21 -4.40
N GLY A 35 -5.22 15.20 -4.95
CA GLY A 35 -5.08 14.79 -6.33
C GLY A 35 -5.91 15.65 -7.24
N ARG A 36 -5.42 15.99 -8.45
CA ARG A 36 -6.19 16.69 -9.48
C ARG A 36 -6.41 15.78 -10.66
N VAL A 37 -7.66 15.68 -11.11
CA VAL A 37 -8.02 14.96 -12.34
C VAL A 37 -7.44 15.71 -13.52
N ILE A 38 -6.55 15.06 -14.28
CA ILE A 38 -5.87 15.66 -15.43
C ILE A 38 -6.53 15.23 -16.72
N HIS A 39 -6.88 13.96 -16.83
CA HIS A 39 -7.43 13.40 -18.05
C HIS A 39 -8.42 12.25 -17.76
N LEU A 40 -9.46 12.19 -18.58
CA LEU A 40 -10.42 11.09 -18.62
C LEU A 40 -10.16 10.25 -19.87
N LEU A 41 -9.81 8.98 -19.66
CA LEU A 41 -9.58 8.01 -20.72
C LEU A 41 -10.87 7.22 -20.95
N SER A 42 -11.41 7.30 -22.17
CA SER A 42 -12.62 6.57 -22.56
C SER A 42 -12.28 5.31 -23.33
N LYS A 43 -13.17 4.31 -23.23
CA LYS A 43 -13.04 3.04 -23.94
C LYS A 43 -12.97 3.22 -25.45
N GLU A 44 -13.68 4.19 -26.01
CA GLU A 44 -13.72 4.47 -27.46
C GLU A 44 -12.36 4.89 -28.02
N LYS A 45 -11.63 5.77 -27.28
CA LYS A 45 -10.34 6.32 -27.74
C LYS A 45 -9.14 5.50 -27.31
N ASN A 46 -9.19 4.91 -26.10
CA ASN A 46 -8.05 4.28 -25.44
C ASN A 46 -8.23 2.78 -25.19
N GLY A 47 -9.40 2.20 -25.50
CA GLY A 47 -9.70 0.79 -25.28
C GLY A 47 -10.13 0.44 -23.83
N TYR A 48 -10.07 1.38 -22.89
CA TYR A 48 -10.48 1.20 -21.50
C TYR A 48 -10.89 2.52 -20.85
N ASN A 49 -11.69 2.43 -19.79
CA ASN A 49 -12.08 3.58 -18.99
C ASN A 49 -11.11 3.76 -17.82
N ALA A 50 -10.54 4.96 -17.69
CA ALA A 50 -9.69 5.32 -16.57
C ALA A 50 -9.69 6.82 -16.30
N VAL A 51 -9.35 7.17 -15.06
CA VAL A 51 -9.14 8.55 -14.63
C VAL A 51 -7.66 8.73 -14.32
N GLN A 52 -7.02 9.67 -15.01
CA GLN A 52 -5.63 10.03 -14.73
C GLN A 52 -5.60 11.16 -13.71
N ILE A 53 -4.98 10.90 -12.56
CA ILE A 53 -4.89 11.84 -11.45
C ILE A 53 -3.42 12.23 -11.24
N GLY A 54 -3.19 13.52 -11.07
CA GLY A 54 -1.87 14.07 -10.75
C GLY A 54 -1.75 14.41 -9.28
N PHE A 55 -0.61 14.02 -8.66
CA PHE A 55 -0.32 14.24 -7.25
C PHE A 55 0.99 15.00 -7.05
N GLY A 56 1.05 15.80 -5.99
CA GLY A 56 2.22 16.55 -5.59
C GLY A 56 2.59 17.66 -6.57
N LYS A 57 3.20 18.71 -6.07
CA LYS A 57 3.67 19.85 -6.89
C LYS A 57 5.11 19.63 -7.36
N ILE A 58 5.44 20.12 -8.54
CA ILE A 58 6.79 20.13 -9.10
C ILE A 58 7.07 21.49 -9.74
N LYS A 59 8.31 21.96 -9.62
CA LYS A 59 8.74 23.21 -10.26
C LYS A 59 8.87 23.02 -11.78
N ASN A 60 8.44 23.99 -12.57
CA ASN A 60 8.52 23.96 -14.04
C ASN A 60 9.95 23.75 -14.57
N SER A 61 10.98 24.22 -13.83
CA SER A 61 12.38 24.01 -14.19
C SER A 61 12.82 22.55 -14.17
N LYS A 62 12.12 21.70 -13.39
CA LYS A 62 12.42 20.26 -13.25
C LYS A 62 11.65 19.38 -14.22
N LEU A 63 10.83 19.97 -15.11
CA LEU A 63 10.04 19.23 -16.09
C LEU A 63 10.75 19.17 -17.42
N SER A 64 10.65 18.02 -18.11
CA SER A 64 11.05 17.88 -19.50
C SER A 64 10.15 18.73 -20.42
N LYS A 65 10.63 19.09 -21.60
CA LYS A 65 9.86 19.86 -22.60
C LYS A 65 8.54 19.15 -22.96
N GLN A 66 8.58 17.82 -23.10
CA GLN A 66 7.41 17.00 -23.43
C GLN A 66 6.33 17.10 -22.35
N MET A 67 6.72 16.99 -21.08
CA MET A 67 5.77 17.10 -19.97
C MET A 67 5.21 18.50 -19.78
N LYS A 68 6.00 19.55 -20.08
CA LYS A 68 5.49 20.93 -20.12
C LYS A 68 4.39 21.08 -21.18
N GLY A 69 4.63 20.55 -22.40
CA GLY A 69 3.63 20.55 -23.47
C GLY A 69 2.37 19.76 -23.10
N TYR A 70 2.53 18.61 -22.43
CA TYR A 70 1.41 17.80 -21.95
C TYR A 70 0.51 18.56 -20.97
N PHE A 71 1.08 19.17 -19.94
CA PHE A 71 0.32 19.93 -18.94
C PHE A 71 -0.30 21.21 -19.54
N ALA A 72 0.41 21.87 -20.45
CA ALA A 72 -0.13 23.04 -21.17
C ALA A 72 -1.37 22.66 -22.01
N LYS A 73 -1.31 21.54 -22.76
CA LYS A 73 -2.46 21.02 -23.54
C LYS A 73 -3.68 20.71 -22.64
N LYS A 74 -3.45 20.32 -21.39
CA LYS A 74 -4.51 19.98 -20.45
C LYS A 74 -4.91 21.15 -19.52
N ASN A 75 -4.34 22.33 -19.71
CA ASN A 75 -4.58 23.53 -18.90
C ASN A 75 -4.47 23.23 -17.39
N THR A 76 -3.49 22.44 -16.99
CA THR A 76 -3.31 22.01 -15.61
C THR A 76 -1.93 22.35 -15.07
N GLU A 77 -1.86 22.59 -13.77
CA GLU A 77 -0.58 22.77 -13.10
C GLU A 77 0.29 21.50 -13.17
N PRO A 78 1.61 21.64 -13.27
CA PRO A 78 2.52 20.51 -13.25
C PRO A 78 2.41 19.68 -11.96
N LYS A 79 2.23 18.39 -12.12
CA LYS A 79 2.18 17.42 -11.03
C LYS A 79 3.39 16.48 -11.07
N LYS A 80 3.87 16.09 -9.89
CA LYS A 80 5.07 15.26 -9.76
C LYS A 80 4.81 13.81 -10.18
N ILE A 81 3.63 13.30 -9.90
CA ILE A 81 3.26 11.91 -10.09
C ILE A 81 1.95 11.89 -10.85
N LEU A 82 1.92 11.14 -11.94
CA LEU A 82 0.72 10.82 -12.69
C LEU A 82 0.38 9.36 -12.47
N LYS A 83 -0.89 9.08 -12.14
CA LYS A 83 -1.37 7.73 -11.95
C LYS A 83 -2.74 7.58 -12.56
N GLU A 84 -2.95 6.48 -13.26
CA GLU A 84 -4.24 6.10 -13.82
C GLU A 84 -4.94 5.11 -12.90
N PHE A 85 -6.22 5.34 -12.68
CA PHE A 85 -7.11 4.46 -11.96
C PHE A 85 -8.21 4.00 -12.90
N ARG A 86 -8.33 2.71 -13.14
CA ARG A 86 -9.40 2.16 -13.94
C ARG A 86 -10.71 2.29 -13.19
N VAL A 87 -11.73 2.80 -13.88
CA VAL A 87 -13.07 3.01 -13.34
C VAL A 87 -14.12 2.42 -14.29
N LYS A 88 -15.26 2.03 -13.77
CA LYS A 88 -16.37 1.53 -14.58
C LYS A 88 -17.07 2.65 -15.32
N ASN A 89 -17.40 3.74 -14.61
CA ASN A 89 -18.13 4.88 -15.14
C ASN A 89 -17.30 6.15 -15.01
N LEU A 90 -17.26 6.96 -16.08
CA LEU A 90 -16.53 8.23 -16.13
C LEU A 90 -17.39 9.44 -15.75
N GLU A 91 -18.72 9.28 -15.74
CA GLU A 91 -19.70 10.37 -15.56
C GLU A 91 -19.53 11.17 -14.26
N ASN A 92 -19.02 10.51 -13.23
CA ASN A 92 -18.81 11.11 -11.92
C ASN A 92 -17.56 11.99 -11.83
N PHE A 93 -16.75 12.03 -12.89
CA PHE A 93 -15.46 12.72 -12.89
C PHE A 93 -15.41 13.80 -13.94
N LYS A 94 -14.85 14.95 -13.58
CA LYS A 94 -14.60 16.06 -14.50
C LYS A 94 -13.11 16.40 -14.48
N GLU A 95 -12.53 16.70 -15.65
CA GLU A 95 -11.15 17.20 -15.74
C GLU A 95 -11.04 18.49 -14.91
N GLY A 96 -9.95 18.62 -14.17
CA GLY A 96 -9.70 19.75 -13.28
C GLY A 96 -10.19 19.58 -11.84
N ASN A 97 -11.10 18.66 -11.54
CA ASN A 97 -11.58 18.43 -10.17
C ASN A 97 -10.46 17.97 -9.23
N GLU A 98 -10.53 18.42 -8.00
CA GLU A 98 -9.65 17.97 -6.92
C GLU A 98 -10.29 16.84 -6.13
N ILE A 99 -9.48 15.84 -5.80
CA ILE A 99 -9.88 14.66 -5.03
C ILE A 99 -8.99 14.59 -3.79
N GLY A 100 -9.61 14.62 -2.62
CA GLY A 100 -8.95 14.59 -1.32
C GLY A 100 -9.25 13.32 -0.53
N ILE A 101 -8.83 13.33 0.74
CA ILE A 101 -9.00 12.21 1.67
C ILE A 101 -10.48 11.88 1.94
N GLU A 102 -11.39 12.80 1.59
CA GLU A 102 -12.82 12.70 1.79
C GLU A 102 -13.42 11.45 1.14
N ILE A 103 -12.79 10.94 0.08
CA ILE A 103 -13.21 9.69 -0.58
C ILE A 103 -13.19 8.47 0.35
N PHE A 104 -12.39 8.51 1.43
CA PHE A 104 -12.30 7.42 2.39
C PHE A 104 -13.18 7.59 3.63
N LYS A 105 -14.05 8.60 3.66
CA LYS A 105 -14.88 8.92 4.84
C LYS A 105 -15.73 7.73 5.30
N ASP A 106 -16.34 7.02 4.35
CA ASP A 106 -17.24 5.89 4.63
C ASP A 106 -16.53 4.53 4.48
N THR A 107 -15.25 4.54 4.12
CA THR A 107 -14.47 3.33 3.87
C THR A 107 -13.88 2.79 5.18
N LYS A 108 -14.14 1.51 5.48
CA LYS A 108 -13.60 0.83 6.67
C LYS A 108 -12.24 0.18 6.44
N PHE A 109 -12.03 -0.36 5.24
CA PHE A 109 -10.82 -1.12 4.89
C PHE A 109 -10.27 -0.64 3.56
N VAL A 110 -8.94 -0.59 3.49
CA VAL A 110 -8.20 -0.15 2.31
C VAL A 110 -7.11 -1.15 1.93
N ASP A 111 -6.79 -1.17 0.64
CA ASP A 111 -5.64 -1.86 0.09
C ASP A 111 -4.51 -0.86 -0.16
N ILE A 112 -3.31 -1.21 0.31
CA ILE A 112 -2.16 -0.32 0.31
C ILE A 112 -1.05 -0.92 -0.52
N ARG A 113 -0.61 -0.19 -1.54
CA ARG A 113 0.51 -0.56 -2.38
C ARG A 113 1.67 0.40 -2.18
N SER A 114 2.84 -0.14 -1.87
CA SER A 114 4.05 0.64 -1.71
C SER A 114 5.30 -0.17 -2.03
N LYS A 115 6.41 0.51 -2.21
CA LYS A 115 7.72 -0.07 -2.45
C LYS A 115 8.37 -0.42 -1.11
N THR A 116 8.79 -1.67 -0.94
CA THR A 116 9.44 -2.13 0.30
C THR A 116 10.85 -1.55 0.42
N ILE A 117 11.35 -1.49 1.65
CA ILE A 117 12.73 -1.08 1.91
C ILE A 117 13.69 -2.05 1.19
N GLY A 118 14.64 -1.51 0.44
CA GLY A 118 15.69 -2.29 -0.21
C GLY A 118 16.66 -2.85 0.82
N LYS A 119 17.09 -4.08 0.61
CA LYS A 119 18.09 -4.79 1.45
C LYS A 119 19.33 -5.21 0.65
N GLY A 120 19.44 -4.69 -0.59
CA GLY A 120 20.54 -5.02 -1.50
C GLY A 120 20.58 -6.47 -1.93
N PHE A 121 21.75 -6.96 -2.29
CA PHE A 121 21.99 -8.36 -2.57
C PHE A 121 21.99 -9.15 -1.24
N ALA A 122 21.19 -10.18 -1.16
CA ALA A 122 21.04 -11.00 0.04
C ALA A 122 21.27 -12.47 -0.27
N GLY A 123 22.04 -13.14 0.60
CA GLY A 123 22.27 -14.59 0.53
C GLY A 123 20.98 -15.40 0.76
N ALA A 124 21.00 -16.67 0.42
CA ALA A 124 19.84 -17.56 0.50
C ALA A 124 19.26 -17.67 1.92
N MET A 125 20.09 -17.62 2.95
CA MET A 125 19.64 -17.63 4.35
C MET A 125 18.76 -16.42 4.66
N LYS A 126 19.20 -15.19 4.33
CA LYS A 126 18.42 -13.97 4.58
C LYS A 126 17.22 -13.83 3.66
N ARG A 127 17.37 -14.21 2.38
CA ARG A 127 16.34 -14.00 1.35
C ARG A 127 15.20 -15.01 1.41
N HIS A 128 15.53 -16.26 1.77
CA HIS A 128 14.62 -17.40 1.70
C HIS A 128 14.52 -18.21 2.99
N ASN A 129 15.20 -17.78 4.07
CA ASN A 129 15.23 -18.45 5.37
C ASN A 129 15.82 -19.86 5.30
N PHE A 130 16.88 -20.06 4.51
CA PHE A 130 17.62 -21.32 4.49
C PHE A 130 18.38 -21.48 5.80
N ALA A 131 18.44 -22.70 6.32
CA ALA A 131 19.11 -23.01 7.57
C ALA A 131 20.64 -22.82 7.49
N GLY A 132 21.23 -23.03 6.30
CA GLY A 132 22.69 -23.12 6.13
C GLY A 132 23.23 -24.51 6.52
N LEU A 133 24.53 -24.62 6.69
CA LEU A 133 25.18 -25.82 7.13
C LEU A 133 25.56 -25.74 8.63
N ARG A 134 26.00 -26.84 9.22
CA ARG A 134 26.39 -26.92 10.63
C ARG A 134 27.51 -25.95 10.96
N ALA A 135 27.56 -25.44 12.20
CA ALA A 135 28.63 -24.55 12.64
C ALA A 135 29.94 -25.30 12.99
N SER A 136 29.83 -26.60 13.27
CA SER A 136 30.93 -27.52 13.62
C SER A 136 30.82 -28.82 12.83
N HIS A 137 31.43 -29.91 13.28
CA HIS A 137 31.42 -31.23 12.62
C HIS A 137 32.05 -31.20 11.22
N GLY A 138 33.23 -30.60 11.08
CA GLY A 138 34.04 -30.64 9.87
C GLY A 138 33.62 -29.66 8.77
N VAL A 139 32.60 -28.83 9.00
CA VAL A 139 32.24 -27.78 8.06
C VAL A 139 33.24 -26.63 8.20
N SER A 140 33.94 -26.29 7.08
CA SER A 140 34.94 -25.22 7.05
C SER A 140 34.29 -23.88 6.64
N ILE A 141 34.32 -23.54 5.36
CA ILE A 141 33.91 -22.20 4.87
C ILE A 141 32.42 -22.11 4.41
N SER A 142 31.73 -23.23 4.33
CA SER A 142 30.44 -23.36 3.67
C SER A 142 29.23 -23.12 4.60
N HIS A 143 29.41 -22.54 5.79
CA HIS A 143 28.36 -22.37 6.80
C HIS A 143 27.10 -21.68 6.28
N ARG A 144 27.22 -20.73 5.35
CA ARG A 144 26.12 -19.95 4.81
C ARG A 144 25.69 -20.34 3.39
N ALA A 145 26.19 -21.47 2.89
CA ALA A 145 25.86 -21.99 1.56
C ALA A 145 24.39 -22.44 1.51
N HIS A 146 23.82 -22.41 0.32
CA HIS A 146 22.41 -22.77 0.12
C HIS A 146 22.18 -24.27 -0.15
N GLY A 147 23.27 -25.05 -0.20
CA GLY A 147 23.22 -26.49 -0.45
C GLY A 147 23.10 -26.83 -1.94
N SER A 148 22.58 -28.00 -2.26
CA SER A 148 22.40 -28.46 -3.63
C SER A 148 21.48 -27.57 -4.45
N THR A 149 21.86 -27.35 -5.70
CA THR A 149 21.05 -26.55 -6.67
C THR A 149 20.23 -27.43 -7.62
N GLY A 150 20.52 -28.73 -7.68
CA GLY A 150 19.81 -29.68 -8.55
C GLY A 150 20.35 -31.11 -8.41
N GLN A 151 19.91 -31.97 -9.32
CA GLN A 151 20.35 -33.32 -9.49
C GLN A 151 21.58 -33.38 -10.43
N ASN A 152 22.02 -34.59 -10.79
CA ASN A 152 23.17 -34.83 -11.67
C ASN A 152 22.84 -34.62 -13.15
N GLN A 153 23.26 -35.53 -14.04
CA GLN A 153 23.06 -35.44 -15.49
C GLN A 153 21.58 -35.45 -15.92
N ASP A 154 20.71 -36.04 -15.12
CA ASP A 154 19.24 -35.98 -15.32
C ASP A 154 18.60 -35.19 -14.16
N PRO A 155 18.03 -34.03 -14.44
CA PRO A 155 17.70 -33.35 -15.71
C PRO A 155 18.80 -32.46 -16.30
N GLY A 156 20.04 -32.46 -15.75
CA GLY A 156 21.18 -31.67 -16.25
C GLY A 156 21.02 -30.16 -16.24
N LYS A 157 20.04 -29.64 -15.47
CA LYS A 157 19.73 -28.21 -15.39
C LYS A 157 19.21 -27.80 -14.00
N VAL A 158 19.36 -26.53 -13.68
CA VAL A 158 18.72 -25.95 -12.51
C VAL A 158 17.27 -25.55 -12.87
N PHE A 159 16.30 -26.00 -12.10
CA PHE A 159 14.91 -25.70 -12.35
C PHE A 159 14.60 -24.20 -12.22
N LYS A 160 13.67 -23.70 -13.04
CA LYS A 160 13.16 -22.33 -12.90
C LYS A 160 12.59 -22.13 -11.50
N ASN A 161 12.70 -20.88 -10.99
CA ASN A 161 12.25 -20.49 -9.65
C ASN A 161 13.00 -21.15 -8.48
N LYS A 162 14.15 -21.83 -8.71
CA LYS A 162 15.02 -22.29 -7.63
C LYS A 162 15.41 -21.10 -6.75
N LYS A 163 15.22 -21.23 -5.44
CA LYS A 163 15.55 -20.19 -4.48
C LYS A 163 17.04 -20.03 -4.33
N MET A 164 17.58 -18.88 -4.71
CA MET A 164 19.00 -18.53 -4.68
C MET A 164 19.19 -17.13 -4.10
N ALA A 165 20.46 -16.77 -3.83
CA ALA A 165 20.86 -15.42 -3.50
C ALA A 165 20.43 -14.42 -4.59
N GLY A 166 20.27 -13.16 -4.24
CA GLY A 166 19.90 -12.11 -5.18
C GLY A 166 19.32 -10.89 -4.50
N HIS A 167 18.82 -9.95 -5.29
CA HIS A 167 18.27 -8.70 -4.80
C HIS A 167 17.05 -8.94 -3.90
N MET A 168 17.05 -8.33 -2.72
CA MET A 168 15.98 -8.42 -1.74
C MET A 168 15.42 -7.03 -1.41
N GLY A 169 14.10 -6.94 -1.31
CA GLY A 169 13.41 -5.67 -1.08
C GLY A 169 13.31 -4.83 -2.36
N ASP A 170 13.02 -3.53 -2.19
CA ASP A 170 12.83 -2.55 -3.27
C ASP A 170 11.80 -3.01 -4.34
N LYS A 171 10.79 -3.77 -3.89
CA LYS A 171 9.71 -4.33 -4.71
C LYS A 171 8.37 -3.77 -4.28
N ASN A 172 7.49 -3.56 -5.25
CA ASN A 172 6.10 -3.22 -4.97
C ASN A 172 5.42 -4.38 -4.23
N ARG A 173 4.81 -4.06 -3.08
CA ARG A 173 3.99 -4.98 -2.29
C ARG A 173 2.66 -4.33 -1.98
N THR A 174 1.61 -5.11 -2.07
CA THR A 174 0.26 -4.70 -1.69
C THR A 174 -0.11 -5.40 -0.39
N MET A 175 -0.50 -4.61 0.59
CA MET A 175 -1.14 -5.09 1.81
C MET A 175 -2.62 -4.87 1.67
N GLN A 176 -3.39 -5.95 1.75
CA GLN A 176 -4.83 -5.93 1.57
C GLN A 176 -5.55 -5.81 2.91
N ASN A 177 -6.74 -5.21 2.88
CA ASN A 177 -7.69 -5.20 3.99
C ASN A 177 -7.13 -4.55 5.26
N ILE A 178 -6.44 -3.44 5.12
CA ILE A 178 -5.95 -2.63 6.24
C ILE A 178 -7.10 -1.78 6.76
N GLU A 179 -7.34 -1.84 8.06
CA GLU A 179 -8.39 -1.09 8.75
C GLU A 179 -7.99 0.39 8.88
N ILE A 180 -8.92 1.28 8.55
CA ILE A 180 -8.83 2.71 8.84
C ILE A 180 -9.26 2.92 10.29
N ILE A 181 -8.37 3.49 11.11
CA ILE A 181 -8.66 3.82 12.51
C ILE A 181 -9.27 5.19 12.62
N LYS A 182 -8.67 6.18 11.92
CA LYS A 182 -9.09 7.58 11.97
C LYS A 182 -8.73 8.27 10.65
N SER A 183 -9.57 9.18 10.23
CA SER A 183 -9.32 10.13 9.13
C SER A 183 -9.37 11.54 9.68
N ASP A 184 -8.37 12.35 9.35
CA ASP A 184 -8.27 13.77 9.69
C ASP A 184 -8.26 14.56 8.38
N PRO A 185 -9.39 15.09 7.94
CA PRO A 185 -9.50 15.83 6.69
C PRO A 185 -8.79 17.19 6.73
N ASP A 186 -8.71 17.84 7.90
CA ASP A 186 -8.11 19.18 8.05
C ASP A 186 -6.61 19.14 7.75
N ASN A 187 -5.92 18.11 8.27
CA ASN A 187 -4.49 17.91 8.08
C ASN A 187 -4.17 16.95 6.91
N ASN A 188 -5.18 16.42 6.23
CA ASN A 188 -5.07 15.39 5.18
C ASN A 188 -4.29 14.15 5.65
N LEU A 189 -4.56 13.67 6.86
CA LEU A 189 -3.92 12.51 7.47
C LEU A 189 -4.88 11.32 7.57
N LEU A 190 -4.37 10.14 7.23
CA LEU A 190 -5.06 8.87 7.41
C LEU A 190 -4.26 7.98 8.35
N TYR A 191 -4.93 7.48 9.37
CA TYR A 191 -4.37 6.59 10.39
C TYR A 191 -4.79 5.16 10.09
N LEU A 192 -3.83 4.32 9.76
CA LEU A 192 -4.04 2.96 9.30
C LEU A 192 -3.46 1.96 10.30
N LYS A 193 -4.21 0.92 10.61
CA LYS A 193 -3.81 -0.10 11.57
C LYS A 193 -2.60 -0.89 11.12
N GLY A 194 -1.60 -0.95 11.97
CA GLY A 194 -0.41 -1.78 11.76
C GLY A 194 0.67 -1.13 10.90
N SER A 195 1.58 -1.95 10.40
CA SER A 195 2.73 -1.52 9.60
C SER A 195 2.40 -1.49 8.10
N ILE A 196 3.03 -0.58 7.38
CA ILE A 196 2.90 -0.43 5.92
C ILE A 196 4.30 -0.55 5.30
N PRO A 197 4.44 -1.19 4.12
CA PRO A 197 5.72 -1.29 3.42
C PRO A 197 6.36 0.06 3.14
N GLY A 198 7.67 0.08 3.10
CA GLY A 198 8.47 1.27 2.78
C GLY A 198 8.98 2.02 4.00
N SER A 199 9.99 2.85 3.77
CA SER A 199 10.61 3.74 4.76
C SER A 199 9.74 4.99 5.02
N LYS A 200 10.16 5.83 5.95
CA LYS A 200 9.62 7.18 6.14
C LYS A 200 9.73 7.97 4.83
N ASN A 201 8.73 8.77 4.52
CA ASN A 201 8.60 9.56 3.29
C ASN A 201 8.42 8.76 2.00
N THR A 202 8.28 7.42 2.06
CA THR A 202 7.95 6.61 0.88
C THR A 202 6.56 6.94 0.38
N GLN A 203 6.43 6.94 -0.95
CA GLN A 203 5.15 7.07 -1.64
C GLN A 203 4.30 5.82 -1.44
N VAL A 204 3.03 6.02 -1.11
CA VAL A 204 2.06 4.97 -0.82
C VAL A 204 0.80 5.22 -1.63
N GLU A 205 0.36 4.22 -2.37
CA GLU A 205 -0.92 4.20 -3.07
C GLU A 205 -1.96 3.53 -2.16
N VAL A 206 -3.07 4.20 -1.92
CA VAL A 206 -4.18 3.71 -1.08
C VAL A 206 -5.44 3.66 -1.91
N LYS A 207 -6.11 2.52 -1.90
CA LYS A 207 -7.39 2.29 -2.57
C LYS A 207 -8.37 1.64 -1.60
N GLU A 208 -9.66 1.77 -1.86
CA GLU A 208 -10.65 0.97 -1.17
C GLU A 208 -10.36 -0.52 -1.35
N SER A 209 -10.64 -1.32 -0.32
CA SER A 209 -10.42 -2.76 -0.38
C SER A 209 -11.33 -3.41 -1.42
N VAL A 210 -10.71 -4.19 -2.32
CA VAL A 210 -11.43 -4.92 -3.37
C VAL A 210 -12.19 -6.11 -2.78
N LYS A 211 -11.69 -6.70 -1.69
CA LYS A 211 -12.30 -7.86 -1.06
C LYS A 211 -13.42 -7.43 -0.12
N ASN A 212 -14.58 -8.04 -0.28
CA ASN A 212 -15.69 -7.86 0.66
C ASN A 212 -15.36 -8.51 2.01
N ILE A 213 -15.24 -7.68 3.05
CA ILE A 213 -14.79 -8.11 4.37
C ILE A 213 -15.95 -8.01 5.34
N ARG A 214 -16.30 -9.17 5.94
CA ARG A 214 -17.29 -9.25 7.03
C ARG A 214 -16.67 -9.02 8.42
N LYS A 215 -15.38 -8.66 8.49
CA LYS A 215 -14.66 -8.46 9.75
C LYS A 215 -15.06 -7.14 10.38
N LEU A 216 -15.35 -7.18 11.68
CA LEU A 216 -15.63 -5.98 12.47
C LEU A 216 -14.37 -5.12 12.64
N THR A 217 -14.55 -3.81 12.55
CA THR A 217 -13.50 -2.83 12.87
C THR A 217 -13.18 -2.86 14.37
N MET A 218 -12.06 -2.25 14.77
CA MET A 218 -11.71 -2.16 16.20
C MET A 218 -12.75 -1.36 16.98
N ALA A 219 -13.28 -0.28 16.42
CA ALA A 219 -14.33 0.52 17.03
C ALA A 219 -15.59 -0.33 17.29
N GLU A 220 -16.07 -1.04 16.27
CA GLU A 220 -17.23 -1.93 16.39
C GLU A 220 -17.03 -3.07 17.40
N LYS A 221 -15.80 -3.57 17.54
CA LYS A 221 -15.46 -4.60 18.53
C LYS A 221 -15.52 -4.03 19.95
N ILE A 222 -14.98 -2.85 20.17
CA ILE A 222 -15.00 -2.18 21.47
C ILE A 222 -16.44 -1.90 21.88
N GLU A 223 -17.25 -1.34 20.98
CA GLU A 223 -18.67 -1.11 21.24
C GLU A 223 -19.43 -2.39 21.61
N LYS A 224 -19.14 -3.50 20.91
CA LYS A 224 -19.75 -4.80 21.26
C LYS A 224 -19.35 -5.26 22.65
N ILE A 225 -18.08 -5.12 23.01
CA ILE A 225 -17.61 -5.50 24.37
C ILE A 225 -18.27 -4.60 25.43
N GLU A 226 -18.39 -3.31 25.17
CA GLU A 226 -19.06 -2.39 26.09
C GLU A 226 -20.55 -2.69 26.24
N LYS A 227 -21.23 -3.04 25.15
CA LYS A 227 -22.65 -3.47 25.18
C LYS A 227 -22.83 -4.76 25.98
N LEU A 228 -21.91 -5.73 25.81
CA LEU A 228 -21.94 -6.98 26.56
C LEU A 228 -21.70 -6.77 28.09
N LYS A 229 -20.83 -5.84 28.45
CA LYS A 229 -20.57 -5.48 29.87
C LYS A 229 -21.74 -4.73 30.51
N LYS A 230 -22.57 -4.05 29.74
CA LYS A 230 -23.77 -3.31 30.22
C LYS A 230 -25.01 -4.20 30.35
N ILE A 231 -24.98 -5.45 29.86
CA ILE A 231 -26.05 -6.40 30.09
C ILE A 231 -25.90 -6.91 31.55
N PRO A 232 -26.82 -6.57 32.48
CA PRO A 232 -26.71 -7.03 33.88
C PRO A 232 -26.85 -8.55 33.92
N GLU A 233 -26.09 -9.18 34.82
CA GLU A 233 -26.05 -10.66 35.09
C GLU A 233 -27.39 -11.27 35.54
N LYS A 234 -28.52 -10.77 35.10
CA LYS A 234 -29.86 -11.24 35.51
C LYS A 234 -30.40 -12.48 34.78
N LYS A 235 -29.53 -13.30 34.20
CA LYS A 235 -29.94 -14.62 33.64
C LYS A 235 -28.92 -15.72 33.95
N LYS A 236 -28.56 -15.88 35.19
CA LYS A 236 -28.09 -17.17 35.73
C LYS A 236 -28.91 -17.48 36.97
N LYS A 237 -30.06 -18.00 36.78
CA LYS A 237 -30.81 -18.86 37.71
C LYS A 237 -31.53 -19.91 36.88
#